data_c21a3c3ccd8f04ffe9c4bc9469fea907
#
_entry.id   c21a3c3ccd8f04ffe9c4bc9469fea907
#
_cell.length_a   1.000
_cell.length_b   1.000
_cell.length_c   1.000
_cell.angle_alpha   90.00
_cell.angle_beta   90.00
_cell.angle_gamma   90.00
#
_symmetry.space_group_name_H-M   'P 1'
#
loop_
_entity.id
_entity.type
_entity.pdbx_description
1 polymer ?
#
loop_
_entity_poly.entity_id
_entity_poly.type
_entity_poly.pdbx_seq_one_letter_code
_entity_poly.pdbx_strand_id
1 'polypeptide(L)'
;MNRRKTLGIALLALLVATAGCVDLVLGNTPTFESSEANVSETALDGSGYELSSSDTQVISRNVSVAGQERTVRVINHVTQYNRTLSLGPFGDRELGRVIVFTTPQIEMAGQALNPATDWSERRVVTEVAQRYAGIDDVSRDSNRTVPILGAEREVVKFSGTTTVGGDDVGVYVHVTKFTHEGDVVVGIAVHPQQLPDEEDRQDVLLSGIQH
;
A
#
# COMPACT_ATOMS: atom_id res chain seq x y z
N MET A 1 26.29 -33.08 -24.71
CA MET A 1 25.71 -32.13 -23.70
C MET A 1 25.16 -32.99 -22.57
N ASN A 2 25.75 -32.95 -21.37
CA ASN A 2 25.59 -33.99 -20.34
C ASN A 2 24.23 -33.89 -19.61
N ARG A 3 23.36 -34.89 -19.87
CA ARG A 3 22.07 -35.07 -19.16
C ARG A 3 22.17 -35.01 -17.62
N ARG A 4 23.33 -35.37 -17.06
CA ARG A 4 23.59 -35.28 -15.60
C ARG A 4 23.74 -33.86 -15.09
N LYS A 5 24.23 -32.90 -15.90
CA LYS A 5 24.36 -31.47 -15.50
C LYS A 5 23.03 -30.75 -15.58
N THR A 6 22.19 -31.08 -16.55
CA THR A 6 20.83 -30.50 -16.65
C THR A 6 19.90 -31.01 -15.53
N LEU A 7 20.05 -32.26 -15.09
CA LEU A 7 19.27 -32.80 -13.97
C LEU A 7 19.66 -32.13 -12.65
N GLY A 8 20.95 -31.83 -12.43
CA GLY A 8 21.43 -31.13 -11.22
C GLY A 8 20.96 -29.70 -11.14
N ILE A 9 20.89 -28.96 -12.25
CA ILE A 9 20.40 -27.56 -12.31
C ILE A 9 18.90 -27.53 -12.09
N ALA A 10 18.12 -28.46 -12.67
CA ALA A 10 16.68 -28.55 -12.45
C ALA A 10 16.32 -28.90 -11.00
N LEU A 11 17.12 -29.78 -10.36
CA LEU A 11 16.93 -30.11 -8.93
C LEU A 11 17.27 -28.93 -8.01
N LEU A 12 18.31 -28.16 -8.35
CA LEU A 12 18.69 -26.95 -7.59
C LEU A 12 17.66 -25.84 -7.74
N ALA A 13 17.10 -25.63 -8.93
CA ALA A 13 16.02 -24.66 -9.16
C ALA A 13 14.73 -25.05 -8.42
N LEU A 14 14.43 -26.34 -8.31
CA LEU A 14 13.26 -26.82 -7.54
C LEU A 14 13.44 -26.60 -6.03
N LEU A 15 14.67 -26.71 -5.51
CA LEU A 15 14.98 -26.45 -4.08
C LEU A 15 14.86 -24.98 -3.70
N VAL A 16 15.15 -24.04 -4.59
CA VAL A 16 15.04 -22.61 -4.33
C VAL A 16 13.56 -22.16 -4.25
N ALA A 17 12.68 -22.77 -5.06
CA ALA A 17 11.24 -22.48 -5.04
C ALA A 17 10.53 -22.99 -3.78
N THR A 18 11.14 -23.89 -2.99
CA THR A 18 10.53 -24.48 -1.79
C THR A 18 11.06 -23.90 -0.48
N ALA A 19 12.00 -22.98 -0.51
CA ALA A 19 12.67 -22.44 0.70
C ALA A 19 11.66 -21.84 1.72
N GLY A 20 10.63 -21.16 1.23
CA GLY A 20 9.56 -20.63 2.12
C GLY A 20 8.63 -21.68 2.71
N CYS A 21 8.46 -22.85 2.03
CA CYS A 21 7.60 -23.93 2.53
C CYS A 21 8.30 -24.85 3.54
N VAL A 22 9.62 -24.95 3.49
CA VAL A 22 10.40 -25.82 4.39
C VAL A 22 10.41 -25.29 5.80
N ASP A 23 10.54 -23.97 5.98
CA ASP A 23 10.51 -23.32 7.31
C ASP A 23 9.19 -23.55 8.02
N LEU A 24 8.07 -23.53 7.32
CA LEU A 24 6.76 -23.80 7.89
C LEU A 24 6.62 -25.25 8.37
N VAL A 25 7.18 -26.22 7.63
CA VAL A 25 7.14 -27.64 7.99
C VAL A 25 8.06 -27.94 9.18
N LEU A 26 9.19 -27.24 9.29
CA LEU A 26 10.16 -27.38 10.39
C LEU A 26 9.73 -26.68 11.68
N GLY A 27 8.59 -25.99 11.69
CA GLY A 27 8.06 -25.29 12.88
C GLY A 27 8.67 -23.91 13.10
N ASN A 28 9.42 -23.39 12.15
CA ASN A 28 9.90 -22.00 12.16
C ASN A 28 8.75 -21.05 11.82
N THR A 29 8.86 -19.79 12.24
CA THR A 29 7.92 -18.72 11.86
C THR A 29 8.37 -18.10 10.53
N PRO A 30 7.72 -18.43 9.38
CA PRO A 30 8.10 -17.82 8.12
C PRO A 30 7.81 -16.33 8.14
N THR A 31 8.72 -15.57 7.55
CA THR A 31 8.59 -14.12 7.39
C THR A 31 8.37 -13.80 5.91
N PHE A 32 7.35 -13.01 5.64
CA PHE A 32 7.02 -12.48 4.32
C PHE A 32 7.12 -10.97 4.39
N GLU A 33 7.88 -10.38 3.49
CA GLU A 33 8.14 -8.95 3.44
C GLU A 33 7.80 -8.41 2.05
N SER A 34 7.10 -7.29 1.99
CA SER A 34 6.90 -6.56 0.74
C SER A 34 8.12 -5.69 0.44
N SER A 35 8.31 -5.36 -0.83
CA SER A 35 9.20 -4.29 -1.22
C SER A 35 8.64 -2.94 -0.78
N GLU A 36 9.50 -1.97 -0.50
CA GLU A 36 9.10 -0.60 -0.23
C GLU A 36 8.65 0.09 -1.53
N ALA A 37 7.58 0.87 -1.45
CA ALA A 37 7.16 1.73 -2.56
C ALA A 37 7.27 3.21 -2.16
N ASN A 38 7.84 4.00 -3.06
CA ASN A 38 8.10 5.42 -2.86
C ASN A 38 7.55 6.23 -4.02
N VAL A 39 7.36 7.54 -3.82
CA VAL A 39 7.12 8.48 -4.92
C VAL A 39 8.46 9.01 -5.43
N SER A 40 8.62 9.04 -6.75
CA SER A 40 9.85 9.52 -7.39
C SER A 40 10.13 10.99 -7.07
N GLU A 41 11.41 11.35 -6.98
CA GLU A 41 11.83 12.75 -6.78
C GLU A 41 11.24 13.68 -7.84
N THR A 42 11.19 13.24 -9.10
CA THR A 42 10.60 14.02 -10.20
C THR A 42 9.12 14.34 -9.98
N ALA A 43 8.35 13.42 -9.39
CA ALA A 43 6.94 13.66 -9.08
C ALA A 43 6.77 14.55 -7.84
N LEU A 44 7.71 14.50 -6.90
CA LEU A 44 7.73 15.39 -5.73
C LEU A 44 8.13 16.81 -6.13
N ASP A 45 9.06 16.96 -7.09
CA ASP A 45 9.52 18.24 -7.58
C ASP A 45 8.35 19.05 -8.17
N GLY A 46 8.12 20.24 -7.62
CA GLY A 46 7.04 21.12 -8.05
C GLY A 46 5.63 20.77 -7.58
N SER A 47 5.43 19.60 -6.96
CA SER A 47 4.13 19.22 -6.34
C SER A 47 3.88 19.97 -5.04
N GLY A 48 4.95 20.32 -4.33
CA GLY A 48 4.94 20.90 -2.99
C GLY A 48 4.65 19.85 -1.90
N TYR A 49 4.70 18.57 -2.23
CA TYR A 49 4.67 17.48 -1.26
C TYR A 49 6.09 17.10 -0.85
N GLU A 50 6.24 16.74 0.41
CA GLU A 50 7.49 16.29 0.99
C GLU A 50 7.29 14.97 1.74
N LEU A 51 8.35 14.15 1.80
CA LEU A 51 8.34 12.92 2.59
C LEU A 51 8.11 13.27 4.07
N SER A 52 7.05 12.73 4.65
CA SER A 52 6.69 12.92 6.06
C SER A 52 7.16 11.77 6.94
N SER A 53 6.96 10.53 6.49
CA SER A 53 7.47 9.33 7.16
C SER A 53 7.62 8.16 6.22
N SER A 54 8.53 7.24 6.57
CA SER A 54 8.63 5.89 6.00
C SER A 54 8.74 4.92 7.16
N ASP A 55 7.75 4.03 7.30
CA ASP A 55 7.59 3.15 8.43
C ASP A 55 7.44 1.69 7.98
N THR A 56 8.00 0.79 8.78
CA THR A 56 7.83 -0.65 8.62
C THR A 56 6.89 -1.20 9.68
N GLN A 57 5.85 -1.92 9.23
CA GLN A 57 4.87 -2.54 10.13
C GLN A 57 5.03 -4.06 10.14
N VAL A 58 5.32 -4.61 11.29
CA VAL A 58 5.45 -6.05 11.50
C VAL A 58 4.17 -6.60 12.15
N ILE A 59 3.51 -7.52 11.46
CA ILE A 59 2.28 -8.17 11.92
C ILE A 59 2.53 -9.67 12.03
N SER A 60 2.26 -10.25 13.18
CA SER A 60 2.23 -11.71 13.37
C SER A 60 0.79 -12.20 13.29
N ARG A 61 0.54 -13.23 12.48
CA ARG A 61 -0.79 -13.83 12.31
C ARG A 61 -0.72 -15.34 12.42
N ASN A 62 -1.73 -15.92 13.05
CA ASN A 62 -1.92 -17.37 13.02
C ASN A 62 -2.74 -17.74 11.78
N VAL A 63 -2.23 -18.70 11.03
CA VAL A 63 -2.85 -19.23 9.82
C VAL A 63 -3.00 -20.74 9.96
N SER A 64 -4.08 -21.29 9.44
CA SER A 64 -4.29 -22.76 9.43
C SER A 64 -3.81 -23.31 8.10
N VAL A 65 -2.76 -24.14 8.15
CA VAL A 65 -2.20 -24.81 6.97
C VAL A 65 -2.28 -26.32 7.18
N ALA A 66 -2.97 -27.02 6.30
CA ALA A 66 -3.19 -28.48 6.40
C ALA A 66 -3.75 -28.92 7.77
N GLY A 67 -4.65 -28.14 8.37
CA GLY A 67 -5.26 -28.42 9.65
C GLY A 67 -4.38 -28.15 10.89
N GLN A 68 -3.22 -27.55 10.70
CA GLN A 68 -2.33 -27.12 11.79
C GLN A 68 -2.24 -25.59 11.85
N GLU A 69 -2.35 -25.02 13.04
CA GLU A 69 -2.09 -23.59 13.25
C GLU A 69 -0.59 -23.30 13.19
N ARG A 70 -0.23 -22.27 12.44
CA ARG A 70 1.13 -21.77 12.31
C ARG A 70 1.13 -20.24 12.41
N THR A 71 2.12 -19.70 13.08
CA THR A 71 2.35 -18.26 13.09
C THR A 71 3.16 -17.88 11.87
N VAL A 72 2.71 -16.84 11.14
CA VAL A 72 3.47 -16.19 10.06
C VAL A 72 3.74 -14.75 10.45
N ARG A 73 4.86 -14.22 10.03
CA ARG A 73 5.25 -12.83 10.21
C ARG A 73 5.14 -12.11 8.88
N VAL A 74 4.41 -11.01 8.85
CA VAL A 74 4.21 -10.18 7.66
C VAL A 74 4.81 -8.82 7.92
N ILE A 75 5.67 -8.36 7.03
CA ILE A 75 6.32 -7.05 7.07
C ILE A 75 5.75 -6.21 5.93
N ASN A 76 5.11 -5.11 6.29
CA ASN A 76 4.52 -4.15 5.38
C ASN A 76 5.32 -2.85 5.43
N HIS A 77 5.30 -2.08 4.35
CA HIS A 77 5.90 -0.74 4.31
C HIS A 77 4.82 0.32 4.10
N VAL A 78 5.01 1.46 4.73
CA VAL A 78 4.10 2.62 4.64
C VAL A 78 4.94 3.87 4.46
N THR A 79 4.79 4.54 3.33
CA THR A 79 5.45 5.81 3.06
C THR A 79 4.40 6.90 2.96
N GLN A 80 4.61 8.03 3.62
CA GLN A 80 3.67 9.14 3.67
C GLN A 80 4.33 10.42 3.19
N TYR A 81 3.57 11.18 2.40
CA TYR A 81 3.95 12.49 1.88
C TYR A 81 2.88 13.49 2.23
N ASN A 82 3.26 14.64 2.76
CA ASN A 82 2.34 15.69 3.14
C ASN A 82 2.67 16.98 2.38
N ARG A 83 1.63 17.72 2.03
CA ARG A 83 1.75 19.10 1.58
C ARG A 83 1.20 20.01 2.66
N THR A 84 2.01 20.94 3.12
CA THR A 84 1.65 21.86 4.19
C THR A 84 1.81 23.30 3.73
N LEU A 85 0.93 24.18 4.22
CA LEU A 85 1.04 25.64 4.09
C LEU A 85 1.43 26.20 5.45
N SER A 86 2.59 26.83 5.52
CA SER A 86 3.00 27.52 6.74
C SER A 86 2.36 28.90 6.81
N LEU A 87 1.63 29.14 7.90
CA LEU A 87 0.97 30.42 8.20
C LEU A 87 1.76 31.23 9.24
N GLY A 88 3.07 30.96 9.37
CA GLY A 88 3.94 31.62 10.31
C GLY A 88 3.49 31.42 11.76
N PRO A 89 3.22 32.51 12.54
CA PRO A 89 2.85 32.37 13.93
C PRO A 89 1.49 31.70 14.17
N PHE A 90 0.70 31.44 13.11
CA PHE A 90 -0.60 30.77 13.19
C PHE A 90 -0.51 29.25 12.94
N GLY A 91 0.72 28.72 12.81
CA GLY A 91 1.00 27.30 12.62
C GLY A 91 0.90 26.84 11.16
N ASP A 92 1.05 25.56 10.97
CA ASP A 92 1.01 24.92 9.65
C ASP A 92 -0.38 24.31 9.40
N ARG A 93 -0.82 24.35 8.14
CA ARG A 93 -2.05 23.71 7.66
C ARG A 93 -1.72 22.65 6.63
N GLU A 94 -2.12 21.42 6.88
CA GLU A 94 -2.02 20.35 5.91
C GLU A 94 -3.05 20.56 4.79
N LEU A 95 -2.57 20.61 3.56
CA LEU A 95 -3.38 20.81 2.36
C LEU A 95 -3.68 19.49 1.65
N GLY A 96 -2.85 18.48 1.85
CA GLY A 96 -3.05 17.16 1.29
C GLY A 96 -2.04 16.14 1.84
N ARG A 97 -2.42 14.87 1.73
CA ARG A 97 -1.60 13.73 2.14
C ARG A 97 -1.67 12.64 1.08
N VAL A 98 -0.52 12.02 0.79
CA VAL A 98 -0.42 10.82 -0.02
C VAL A 98 0.23 9.72 0.81
N ILE A 99 -0.36 8.55 0.80
CA ILE A 99 0.12 7.36 1.51
C ILE A 99 0.33 6.26 0.47
N VAL A 100 1.50 5.66 0.46
CA VAL A 100 1.78 4.45 -0.30
C VAL A 100 2.01 3.32 0.70
N PHE A 101 1.20 2.28 0.60
CA PHE A 101 1.26 1.11 1.45
C PHE A 101 1.55 -0.12 0.60
N THR A 102 2.49 -0.96 1.03
CA THR A 102 2.77 -2.25 0.41
C THR A 102 2.66 -3.38 1.41
N THR A 103 2.18 -4.53 0.94
CA THR A 103 2.07 -5.75 1.74
C THR A 103 2.28 -6.96 0.83
N PRO A 104 3.01 -8.01 1.28
CA PRO A 104 3.30 -9.15 0.43
C PRO A 104 2.02 -9.93 0.09
N GLN A 105 1.89 -10.35 -1.17
CA GLN A 105 0.88 -11.31 -1.58
C GLN A 105 1.31 -12.70 -1.15
N ILE A 106 0.69 -13.23 -0.09
CA ILE A 106 1.03 -14.53 0.46
C ILE A 106 -0.01 -15.55 0.00
N GLU A 107 0.43 -16.53 -0.77
CA GLU A 107 -0.39 -17.67 -1.17
C GLU A 107 0.26 -18.97 -0.68
N MET A 108 -0.50 -19.78 0.04
CA MET A 108 -0.05 -21.09 0.52
C MET A 108 -1.12 -22.15 0.27
N ALA A 109 -0.73 -23.25 -0.33
CA ALA A 109 -1.63 -24.37 -0.66
C ALA A 109 -2.90 -23.92 -1.43
N GLY A 110 -2.78 -22.91 -2.32
CA GLY A 110 -3.88 -22.36 -3.11
C GLY A 110 -4.82 -21.46 -2.34
N GLN A 111 -4.43 -21.01 -1.15
CA GLN A 111 -5.18 -20.05 -0.33
C GLN A 111 -4.39 -18.75 -0.15
N ALA A 112 -5.04 -17.61 -0.42
CA ALA A 112 -4.49 -16.31 -0.09
C ALA A 112 -4.50 -16.14 1.45
N LEU A 113 -3.32 -15.97 2.04
CA LEU A 113 -3.19 -15.78 3.49
C LEU A 113 -3.17 -14.30 3.87
N ASN A 114 -2.92 -13.40 2.92
CA ASN A 114 -2.99 -11.97 3.15
C ASN A 114 -4.39 -11.46 2.80
N PRO A 115 -5.22 -11.07 3.79
CA PRO A 115 -6.57 -10.59 3.53
C PRO A 115 -6.61 -9.30 2.72
N ALA A 116 -5.53 -8.51 2.67
CA ALA A 116 -5.46 -7.29 1.86
C ALA A 116 -5.55 -7.58 0.36
N THR A 117 -5.21 -8.80 -0.08
CA THR A 117 -5.35 -9.23 -1.48
C THR A 117 -6.81 -9.11 -1.95
N ASP A 118 -7.78 -9.46 -1.09
CA ASP A 118 -9.21 -9.51 -1.41
C ASP A 118 -9.99 -8.27 -0.93
N TRP A 119 -9.29 -7.25 -0.40
CA TRP A 119 -9.98 -6.04 0.04
C TRP A 119 -10.51 -5.25 -1.16
N SER A 120 -11.76 -4.83 -1.09
CA SER A 120 -12.30 -3.81 -1.98
C SER A 120 -11.71 -2.42 -1.63
N GLU A 121 -11.76 -1.49 -2.59
CA GLU A 121 -11.32 -0.11 -2.37
C GLU A 121 -12.01 0.53 -1.15
N ARG A 122 -13.32 0.27 -0.99
CA ARG A 122 -14.07 0.70 0.21
C ARG A 122 -13.47 0.16 1.50
N ARG A 123 -13.06 -1.11 1.51
CA ARG A 123 -12.42 -1.70 2.69
C ARG A 123 -11.04 -1.12 2.93
N VAL A 124 -10.28 -0.84 1.87
CA VAL A 124 -9.01 -0.14 1.96
C VAL A 124 -9.19 1.22 2.63
N VAL A 125 -10.17 2.02 2.20
CA VAL A 125 -10.47 3.32 2.84
C VAL A 125 -10.78 3.14 4.32
N THR A 126 -11.64 2.18 4.67
CA THR A 126 -12.03 1.95 6.06
C THR A 126 -10.86 1.51 6.94
N GLU A 127 -10.02 0.60 6.46
CA GLU A 127 -8.96 0.00 7.27
C GLU A 127 -7.65 0.83 7.29
N VAL A 128 -7.34 1.47 6.16
CA VAL A 128 -6.07 2.17 5.98
C VAL A 128 -6.24 3.67 6.11
N ALA A 129 -7.18 4.28 5.39
CA ALA A 129 -7.38 5.73 5.42
C ALA A 129 -7.86 6.22 6.79
N GLN A 130 -8.75 5.48 7.47
CA GLN A 130 -9.14 5.81 8.86
C GLN A 130 -7.93 5.80 9.79
N ARG A 131 -7.08 4.77 9.69
CA ARG A 131 -5.91 4.61 10.56
C ARG A 131 -4.89 5.72 10.39
N TYR A 132 -4.64 6.15 9.14
CA TYR A 132 -3.57 7.10 8.82
C TYR A 132 -4.06 8.53 8.60
N ALA A 133 -5.34 8.71 8.29
CA ALA A 133 -5.91 10.01 7.97
C ALA A 133 -7.13 10.41 8.83
N GLY A 134 -7.62 9.52 9.71
CA GLY A 134 -8.74 9.80 10.60
C GLY A 134 -10.01 10.23 9.87
N ILE A 135 -10.42 9.45 8.84
CA ILE A 135 -11.55 9.80 7.97
C ILE A 135 -12.77 8.96 8.33
N ASP A 136 -13.89 9.63 8.54
CA ASP A 136 -15.20 9.06 8.83
C ASP A 136 -16.20 9.33 7.70
N ASP A 137 -17.39 8.74 7.77
CA ASP A 137 -18.55 8.93 6.87
C ASP A 137 -18.22 8.74 5.37
N VAL A 138 -17.43 7.72 5.05
CA VAL A 138 -16.93 7.47 3.70
C VAL A 138 -18.03 7.02 2.76
N SER A 139 -18.24 7.75 1.65
CA SER A 139 -19.11 7.39 0.54
C SER A 139 -18.40 7.48 -0.81
N ARG A 140 -18.71 6.52 -1.73
CA ARG A 140 -18.13 6.53 -3.07
C ARG A 140 -18.70 7.69 -3.89
N ASP A 141 -17.83 8.43 -4.56
CA ASP A 141 -18.16 9.56 -5.42
C ASP A 141 -18.02 9.17 -6.91
N SER A 142 -16.81 8.95 -7.38
CA SER A 142 -16.47 8.71 -8.77
C SER A 142 -15.25 7.80 -8.92
N ASN A 143 -14.79 7.60 -10.14
CA ASN A 143 -13.52 6.95 -10.45
C ASN A 143 -12.89 7.55 -11.70
N ARG A 144 -11.60 7.38 -11.85
CA ARG A 144 -10.79 7.74 -13.03
C ARG A 144 -9.66 6.75 -13.21
N THR A 145 -8.95 6.88 -14.29
CA THR A 145 -7.77 6.06 -14.59
C THR A 145 -6.52 6.92 -14.54
N VAL A 146 -5.48 6.38 -13.90
CA VAL A 146 -4.16 7.03 -13.75
C VAL A 146 -3.07 6.03 -14.16
N PRO A 147 -2.06 6.41 -14.94
CA PRO A 147 -0.94 5.53 -15.27
C PRO A 147 -0.02 5.38 -14.05
N ILE A 148 0.07 4.16 -13.50
CA ILE A 148 0.91 3.85 -12.33
C ILE A 148 1.72 2.59 -12.63
N LEU A 149 3.04 2.63 -12.43
CA LEU A 149 3.96 1.51 -12.68
C LEU A 149 3.76 0.88 -14.07
N GLY A 150 3.67 1.74 -15.09
CA GLY A 150 3.58 1.35 -16.50
C GLY A 150 2.24 0.75 -16.94
N ALA A 151 1.19 0.81 -16.11
CA ALA A 151 -0.14 0.34 -16.45
C ALA A 151 -1.23 1.33 -16.02
N GLU A 152 -2.33 1.34 -16.78
CA GLU A 152 -3.52 2.10 -16.43
C GLU A 152 -4.19 1.48 -15.20
N ARG A 153 -4.32 2.26 -14.12
CA ARG A 153 -4.93 1.82 -12.86
C ARG A 153 -6.16 2.63 -12.52
N GLU A 154 -7.21 1.96 -12.06
CA GLU A 154 -8.39 2.65 -11.53
C GLU A 154 -8.04 3.34 -10.21
N VAL A 155 -8.43 4.61 -10.09
CA VAL A 155 -8.41 5.40 -8.87
C VAL A 155 -9.84 5.74 -8.51
N VAL A 156 -10.32 5.20 -7.40
CA VAL A 156 -11.69 5.43 -6.91
C VAL A 156 -11.67 6.60 -5.95
N LYS A 157 -12.55 7.56 -6.19
CA LYS A 157 -12.77 8.74 -5.34
C LYS A 157 -13.89 8.49 -4.35
N PHE A 158 -13.65 8.80 -3.11
CA PHE A 158 -14.63 8.82 -2.04
C PHE A 158 -14.72 10.22 -1.43
N SER A 159 -15.87 10.59 -0.94
CA SER A 159 -16.03 11.71 -0.02
C SER A 159 -16.07 11.19 1.41
N GLY A 160 -15.60 12.00 2.36
CA GLY A 160 -15.60 11.70 3.78
C GLY A 160 -15.43 12.94 4.61
N THR A 161 -15.32 12.77 5.91
CA THR A 161 -15.14 13.87 6.87
C THR A 161 -13.96 13.56 7.78
N THR A 162 -13.14 14.55 8.08
CA THR A 162 -12.07 14.46 9.07
C THR A 162 -12.15 15.64 10.02
N THR A 163 -11.66 15.48 11.26
CA THR A 163 -11.65 16.58 12.25
C THR A 163 -10.30 17.27 12.25
N VAL A 164 -10.29 18.57 12.00
CA VAL A 164 -9.09 19.42 12.02
C VAL A 164 -9.29 20.56 13.01
N GLY A 165 -8.48 20.59 14.07
CA GLY A 165 -8.58 21.63 15.09
C GLY A 165 -9.90 21.66 15.88
N GLY A 166 -10.67 20.57 15.84
CA GLY A 166 -11.98 20.45 16.47
C GLY A 166 -13.17 20.71 15.54
N ASP A 167 -12.92 21.11 14.29
CA ASP A 167 -13.94 21.34 13.28
C ASP A 167 -13.96 20.18 12.27
N ASP A 168 -15.14 19.79 11.82
CA ASP A 168 -15.34 18.80 10.78
C ASP A 168 -15.08 19.40 9.40
N VAL A 169 -14.16 18.79 8.67
CA VAL A 169 -13.75 19.20 7.33
C VAL A 169 -14.08 18.11 6.32
N GLY A 170 -14.86 18.46 5.30
CA GLY A 170 -15.12 17.55 4.18
C GLY A 170 -13.85 17.31 3.36
N VAL A 171 -13.54 16.03 3.10
CA VAL A 171 -12.36 15.62 2.35
C VAL A 171 -12.75 14.72 1.17
N TYR A 172 -11.89 14.71 0.15
CA TYR A 172 -11.87 13.64 -0.85
C TYR A 172 -10.75 12.67 -0.53
N VAL A 173 -11.02 11.39 -0.77
CA VAL A 173 -10.09 10.27 -0.62
C VAL A 173 -10.02 9.52 -1.92
N HIS A 174 -8.85 9.48 -2.50
CA HIS A 174 -8.58 8.76 -3.75
C HIS A 174 -7.83 7.48 -3.42
N VAL A 175 -8.30 6.35 -3.90
CA VAL A 175 -7.72 5.04 -3.61
C VAL A 175 -7.46 4.29 -4.89
N THR A 176 -6.25 3.78 -5.04
CA THR A 176 -5.89 2.76 -6.01
C THR A 176 -5.32 1.54 -5.29
N LYS A 177 -5.63 0.35 -5.80
CA LYS A 177 -5.10 -0.90 -5.28
C LYS A 177 -4.83 -1.85 -6.45
N PHE A 178 -3.66 -2.41 -6.48
CA PHE A 178 -3.27 -3.37 -7.51
C PHE A 178 -2.15 -4.29 -7.00
N THR A 179 -1.89 -5.38 -7.72
CA THR A 179 -0.73 -6.24 -7.48
C THR A 179 0.39 -5.86 -8.44
N HIS A 180 1.62 -5.78 -7.90
CA HIS A 180 2.84 -5.55 -8.64
C HIS A 180 3.97 -6.37 -8.03
N GLU A 181 4.72 -7.14 -8.85
CA GLU A 181 5.89 -7.95 -8.46
C GLU A 181 5.71 -8.83 -7.21
N GLY A 182 4.50 -9.33 -6.97
CA GLY A 182 4.19 -10.20 -5.83
C GLY A 182 3.73 -9.48 -4.57
N ASP A 183 3.60 -8.16 -4.64
CA ASP A 183 3.06 -7.34 -3.55
C ASP A 183 1.72 -6.72 -3.92
N VAL A 184 0.89 -6.46 -2.92
CA VAL A 184 -0.28 -5.59 -3.04
C VAL A 184 0.18 -4.17 -2.74
N VAL A 185 0.08 -3.30 -3.74
CA VAL A 185 0.36 -1.87 -3.63
C VAL A 185 -0.96 -1.12 -3.48
N VAL A 186 -1.02 -0.23 -2.50
CA VAL A 186 -2.16 0.64 -2.23
C VAL A 186 -1.69 2.08 -2.21
N GLY A 187 -2.23 2.90 -3.11
CA GLY A 187 -2.07 4.36 -3.08
C GLY A 187 -3.31 5.02 -2.51
N ILE A 188 -3.14 5.90 -1.54
CA ILE A 188 -4.22 6.69 -0.96
C ILE A 188 -3.81 8.14 -1.00
N ALA A 189 -4.67 9.00 -1.55
CA ALA A 189 -4.46 10.44 -1.54
C ALA A 189 -5.67 11.14 -0.91
N VAL A 190 -5.42 12.12 -0.06
CA VAL A 190 -6.45 12.82 0.71
C VAL A 190 -6.24 14.31 0.60
N HIS A 191 -7.32 15.06 0.36
CA HIS A 191 -7.30 16.52 0.39
C HIS A 191 -8.66 17.10 0.79
N PRO A 192 -8.72 18.33 1.35
CA PRO A 192 -9.97 19.04 1.59
C PRO A 192 -10.77 19.26 0.30
N GLN A 193 -12.09 19.12 0.38
CA GLN A 193 -12.99 19.34 -0.78
C GLN A 193 -12.92 20.77 -1.34
N GLN A 194 -12.50 21.74 -0.51
CA GLN A 194 -12.32 23.14 -0.90
C GLN A 194 -11.08 23.41 -1.77
N LEU A 195 -10.22 22.39 -1.96
CA LEU A 195 -8.97 22.49 -2.72
C LEU A 195 -9.01 21.54 -3.93
N PRO A 196 -9.82 21.79 -4.94
CA PRO A 196 -9.98 20.88 -6.09
C PRO A 196 -8.67 20.68 -6.89
N ASP A 197 -7.78 21.67 -6.92
CA ASP A 197 -6.50 21.59 -7.63
C ASP A 197 -5.52 20.57 -7.00
N GLU A 198 -5.81 20.08 -5.79
CA GLU A 198 -5.01 19.05 -5.15
C GLU A 198 -5.16 17.68 -5.83
N GLU A 199 -6.30 17.41 -6.45
CA GLU A 199 -6.52 16.15 -7.18
C GLU A 199 -5.49 15.97 -8.29
N ASP A 200 -5.24 16.99 -9.11
CA ASP A 200 -4.25 16.94 -10.19
C ASP A 200 -2.82 16.72 -9.65
N ARG A 201 -2.48 17.38 -8.54
CA ARG A 201 -1.17 17.21 -7.88
C ARG A 201 -1.00 15.79 -7.34
N GLN A 202 -2.04 15.24 -6.73
CA GLN A 202 -2.05 13.89 -6.19
C GLN A 202 -1.99 12.83 -7.30
N ASP A 203 -2.57 13.09 -8.47
CA ASP A 203 -2.43 12.22 -9.64
C ASP A 203 -0.99 12.17 -10.16
N VAL A 204 -0.28 13.29 -10.13
CA VAL A 204 1.16 13.31 -10.44
C VAL A 204 1.94 12.43 -9.46
N LEU A 205 1.63 12.50 -8.17
CA LEU A 205 2.29 11.68 -7.14
C LEU A 205 1.95 10.19 -7.30
N LEU A 206 0.67 9.85 -7.51
CA LEU A 206 0.25 8.46 -7.75
C LEU A 206 0.91 7.88 -9.01
N SER A 207 1.03 8.68 -10.08
CA SER A 207 1.74 8.28 -11.31
C SER A 207 3.24 8.10 -11.09
N GLY A 208 3.80 8.82 -10.13
CA GLY A 208 5.21 8.79 -9.75
C GLY A 208 5.59 7.67 -8.80
N ILE A 209 4.64 6.80 -8.40
CA ILE A 209 4.95 5.65 -7.54
C ILE A 209 5.98 4.75 -8.21
N GLN A 210 7.00 4.37 -7.43
CA GLN A 210 8.06 3.40 -7.75
C GLN A 210 7.97 2.25 -6.73
N HIS A 211 8.21 1.03 -7.24
CA HIS A 211 8.13 -0.19 -6.42
C HIS A 211 9.13 -1.23 -6.93
#